data_0ebd067a817c01bca2e9d2192a420024
#
_entry.id   0ebd067a817c01bca2e9d2192a420024
#
_cell.length_a   1.000
_cell.length_b   1.000
_cell.length_c   1.000
_cell.angle_alpha   90.00
_cell.angle_beta   90.00
_cell.angle_gamma   90.00
#
_symmetry.space_group_name_H-M   'P 1'
#
loop_
_entity.id
_entity.type
_entity.pdbx_description
1 polymer ?
#
loop_
_entity_poly.entity_id
_entity_poly.type
_entity_poly.pdbx_seq_one_letter_code
_entity_poly.pdbx_strand_id
1 'polypeptide(L)'
;VSRHQFSRSEFLSLTSLLAGTALWSAPARAASPAPAKARKEAKGAPGELSRAEVEEIRRACRGTLTGVYASDDPGAELVAIGEWMRRQGVTGDFYGNSEFIDGFEKKVAGMLGFEAGCYMPTGTMAQLIALRSYADAAKNRNFGVHPSSHHVLHEDSSHVLLHGLHDVILSPWNRPMLAEDVLESPESLGVVSVELPVRWLGGQLQTWEQLEELKRACREKGVKLHMDGARLWECQPFYNRPLSEICRGFDSVYVSLYKRVGALGGAMLVGGRDFIREARIWRHRHGGNLFHLTPYVASAAMRLDGVLARIPGQVRRAKALSEALAADTRLTVQPRPAQTNAFRVYLRGDAQALSMHAFRVARETGIWTGGFGPTRVPGVVATDHEVSEGLDKVSDADVVRAYRRLLDEAA
;
A
#
# COMPACT_ATOMS: atom_id res chain seq x y z
N VAL A 1 20.29 -56.02 20.75
CA VAL A 1 19.69 -54.81 21.36
C VAL A 1 18.45 -54.47 20.57
N SER A 2 17.24 -54.79 21.11
CA SER A 2 15.96 -54.65 20.46
C SER A 2 15.54 -53.16 20.38
N ARG A 3 15.15 -52.68 19.18
CA ARG A 3 14.53 -51.38 18.98
C ARG A 3 13.08 -51.47 19.38
N HIS A 4 12.71 -50.83 20.51
CA HIS A 4 11.30 -50.58 20.82
C HIS A 4 10.79 -49.41 19.95
N GLN A 5 9.80 -49.72 19.11
CA GLN A 5 9.00 -48.70 18.42
C GLN A 5 7.81 -48.33 19.31
N PHE A 6 7.75 -47.07 19.68
CA PHE A 6 6.57 -46.55 20.40
C PHE A 6 5.38 -46.38 19.47
N SER A 7 4.20 -46.80 19.93
CA SER A 7 2.96 -46.60 19.19
C SER A 7 2.46 -45.15 19.33
N ARG A 8 1.61 -44.72 18.41
CA ARG A 8 1.04 -43.36 18.38
C ARG A 8 0.23 -43.01 19.65
N SER A 9 -0.33 -44.01 20.35
CA SER A 9 -1.05 -43.84 21.58
C SER A 9 -0.15 -43.65 22.80
N GLU A 10 1.04 -44.24 22.82
CA GLU A 10 2.03 -44.05 23.88
C GLU A 10 2.72 -42.69 23.82
N PHE A 11 2.83 -42.08 22.61
CA PHE A 11 3.35 -40.75 22.46
C PHE A 11 2.37 -39.65 22.96
N LEU A 12 1.07 -39.88 22.83
CA LEU A 12 0.04 -38.95 23.31
C LEU A 12 -0.19 -38.97 24.81
N SER A 13 0.18 -40.05 25.49
CA SER A 13 0.05 -40.18 26.98
C SER A 13 1.26 -39.56 27.73
N LEU A 14 2.38 -39.35 27.10
CA LEU A 14 3.57 -38.72 27.70
C LEU A 14 3.53 -37.19 27.69
N THR A 15 2.66 -36.57 26.88
CA THR A 15 2.52 -35.11 26.80
C THR A 15 1.53 -34.51 27.80
N SER A 16 0.78 -35.33 28.53
CA SER A 16 -0.25 -34.88 29.49
C SER A 16 0.26 -34.77 30.95
N LEU A 17 1.51 -35.09 31.28
CA LEU A 17 2.04 -35.12 32.62
C LEU A 17 3.04 -34.02 33.00
N LEU A 18 3.24 -33.00 32.13
CA LEU A 18 4.12 -31.85 32.41
C LEU A 18 3.41 -30.49 32.34
N ALA A 19 2.13 -30.43 32.73
CA ALA A 19 1.40 -29.18 32.90
C ALA A 19 1.18 -28.90 34.39
N GLY A 20 2.20 -28.48 35.08
CA GLY A 20 2.16 -28.03 36.47
C GLY A 20 3.03 -26.80 36.67
N THR A 21 2.36 -25.64 36.83
CA THR A 21 2.81 -24.41 37.50
C THR A 21 4.00 -23.64 36.94
N ALA A 22 3.70 -22.64 36.08
CA ALA A 22 4.33 -21.32 36.16
C ALA A 22 3.37 -20.29 35.52
N LEU A 23 2.63 -19.56 36.36
CA LEU A 23 1.88 -18.36 35.99
C LEU A 23 2.91 -17.25 35.65
N TRP A 24 3.16 -17.07 34.38
CA TRP A 24 3.73 -15.86 33.84
C TRP A 24 2.74 -15.28 32.85
N SER A 25 2.14 -14.16 33.23
CA SER A 25 1.26 -13.36 32.40
C SER A 25 2.07 -12.76 31.24
N ALA A 26 2.09 -13.45 30.10
CA ALA A 26 2.51 -12.87 28.84
C ALA A 26 1.37 -11.94 28.35
N PRO A 27 1.66 -10.75 27.79
CA PRO A 27 0.64 -9.92 27.18
C PRO A 27 -0.02 -10.72 26.07
N ALA A 28 -1.35 -10.71 26.05
CA ALA A 28 -2.15 -11.39 25.04
C ALA A 28 -1.74 -10.88 23.66
N ARG A 29 -1.00 -11.68 22.91
CA ARG A 29 -0.83 -11.49 21.46
C ARG A 29 -2.21 -11.54 20.85
N ALA A 30 -2.64 -10.45 20.22
CA ALA A 30 -3.83 -10.49 19.40
C ALA A 30 -3.66 -11.65 18.41
N ALA A 31 -4.57 -12.61 18.47
CA ALA A 31 -4.57 -13.75 17.57
C ALA A 31 -4.61 -13.20 16.13
N SER A 32 -3.63 -13.57 15.32
CA SER A 32 -3.69 -13.34 13.88
C SER A 32 -5.02 -13.88 13.37
N PRO A 33 -5.77 -13.14 12.56
CA PRO A 33 -6.99 -13.69 11.97
C PRO A 33 -6.62 -14.96 11.21
N ALA A 34 -7.39 -16.02 11.45
CA ALA A 34 -7.20 -17.30 10.76
C ALA A 34 -7.13 -17.04 9.24
N PRO A 35 -6.30 -17.80 8.48
CA PRO A 35 -6.20 -17.65 7.03
C PRO A 35 -7.60 -17.65 6.44
N ALA A 36 -7.89 -16.64 5.62
CA ALA A 36 -9.18 -16.53 4.95
C ALA A 36 -9.37 -17.81 4.11
N LYS A 37 -10.11 -18.78 4.69
CA LYS A 37 -10.66 -19.89 3.90
C LYS A 37 -11.35 -19.24 2.72
N ALA A 38 -11.07 -19.71 1.50
CA ALA A 38 -11.80 -19.32 0.31
C ALA A 38 -13.29 -19.24 0.68
N ARG A 39 -13.79 -18.01 0.85
CA ARG A 39 -15.19 -17.80 1.16
C ARG A 39 -15.95 -18.32 -0.06
N LYS A 40 -16.54 -19.51 0.04
CA LYS A 40 -17.69 -19.84 -0.80
C LYS A 40 -18.59 -18.62 -0.73
N GLU A 41 -19.05 -18.15 -1.88
CA GLU A 41 -20.04 -17.10 -1.98
C GLU A 41 -21.21 -17.43 -1.01
N ALA A 42 -21.14 -16.86 0.17
CA ALA A 42 -22.27 -16.88 1.07
C ALA A 42 -23.33 -16.00 0.40
N LYS A 43 -24.50 -16.55 0.12
CA LYS A 43 -25.68 -15.72 -0.21
C LYS A 43 -25.77 -14.68 0.89
N GLY A 44 -25.66 -13.40 0.52
CA GLY A 44 -25.74 -12.27 1.46
C GLY A 44 -27.03 -12.39 2.28
N ALA A 45 -27.00 -11.84 3.48
CA ALA A 45 -28.20 -11.73 4.31
C ALA A 45 -29.31 -11.01 3.50
N PRO A 46 -30.60 -11.26 3.80
CA PRO A 46 -31.68 -10.58 3.10
C PRO A 46 -31.48 -9.05 3.16
N GLY A 47 -31.32 -8.40 1.99
CA GLY A 47 -31.06 -6.96 1.86
C GLY A 47 -29.60 -6.59 1.56
N GLU A 48 -28.64 -7.53 1.54
CA GLU A 48 -27.26 -7.28 1.10
C GLU A 48 -27.13 -7.37 -0.43
N LEU A 49 -26.42 -6.40 -1.02
CA LEU A 49 -26.02 -6.49 -2.42
C LEU A 49 -24.89 -7.49 -2.59
N SER A 50 -24.96 -8.31 -3.59
CA SER A 50 -23.85 -9.16 -4.02
C SER A 50 -22.67 -8.32 -4.50
N ARG A 51 -21.47 -8.91 -4.49
CA ARG A 51 -20.28 -8.25 -5.04
C ARG A 51 -20.46 -7.84 -6.53
N ALA A 52 -21.19 -8.65 -7.31
CA ALA A 52 -21.47 -8.36 -8.71
C ALA A 52 -22.38 -7.13 -8.86
N GLU A 53 -23.44 -7.02 -8.04
CA GLU A 53 -24.33 -5.86 -8.05
C GLU A 53 -23.62 -4.58 -7.59
N VAL A 54 -22.75 -4.65 -6.60
CA VAL A 54 -21.92 -3.52 -6.15
C VAL A 54 -21.00 -3.05 -7.28
N GLU A 55 -20.38 -3.98 -7.99
CA GLU A 55 -19.50 -3.68 -9.11
C GLU A 55 -20.26 -3.10 -10.32
N GLU A 56 -21.47 -3.58 -10.59
CA GLU A 56 -22.34 -3.02 -11.62
C GLU A 56 -22.71 -1.56 -11.31
N ILE A 57 -23.08 -1.25 -10.05
CA ILE A 57 -23.34 0.13 -9.63
C ILE A 57 -22.09 1.00 -9.85
N ARG A 58 -20.93 0.52 -9.44
CA ARG A 58 -19.67 1.25 -9.59
C ARG A 58 -19.39 1.58 -11.06
N ARG A 59 -19.53 0.59 -11.95
CA ARG A 59 -19.30 0.76 -13.40
C ARG A 59 -20.29 1.73 -14.07
N ALA A 60 -21.53 1.76 -13.58
CA ALA A 60 -22.54 2.68 -14.08
C ALA A 60 -22.31 4.13 -13.65
N CYS A 61 -21.45 4.39 -12.65
CA CYS A 61 -21.18 5.74 -12.18
C CYS A 61 -20.31 6.53 -13.16
N ARG A 62 -20.67 7.81 -13.35
CA ARG A 62 -19.90 8.78 -14.16
C ARG A 62 -18.70 9.36 -13.43
N GLY A 63 -18.65 9.23 -12.08
CA GLY A 63 -17.58 9.69 -11.23
C GLY A 63 -17.28 8.74 -10.09
N THR A 64 -16.00 8.53 -9.77
CA THR A 64 -15.55 7.68 -8.68
C THR A 64 -14.48 8.36 -7.84
N LEU A 65 -14.67 8.30 -6.52
CA LEU A 65 -13.73 8.79 -5.49
C LEU A 65 -12.83 7.67 -4.96
N THR A 66 -13.08 6.44 -5.36
CA THR A 66 -12.24 5.31 -4.95
C THR A 66 -11.52 4.81 -6.18
N GLY A 67 -10.24 4.58 -6.06
CA GLY A 67 -9.70 3.89 -7.15
C GLY A 67 -8.24 3.98 -7.45
N VAL A 68 -7.74 2.81 -7.52
CA VAL A 68 -6.64 2.41 -8.36
C VAL A 68 -7.18 2.34 -9.79
N TYR A 69 -6.38 2.75 -10.78
CA TYR A 69 -6.68 2.50 -12.18
C TYR A 69 -7.05 1.02 -12.36
N ALA A 70 -8.22 0.79 -12.94
CA ALA A 70 -8.65 -0.53 -13.37
C ALA A 70 -9.28 -0.38 -14.75
N SER A 71 -8.78 -1.12 -15.73
CA SER A 71 -9.41 -1.18 -17.04
C SER A 71 -10.71 -1.97 -16.94
N ASP A 72 -11.79 -1.40 -17.45
CA ASP A 72 -13.08 -2.11 -17.56
C ASP A 72 -13.08 -3.12 -18.72
N ASP A 73 -12.12 -3.01 -19.65
CA ASP A 73 -11.88 -3.93 -20.76
C ASP A 73 -10.40 -4.37 -20.80
N PRO A 74 -10.05 -5.49 -20.13
CA PRO A 74 -8.71 -6.02 -20.15
C PRO A 74 -8.20 -6.38 -21.55
N GLY A 75 -9.08 -6.78 -22.45
CA GLY A 75 -8.72 -7.10 -23.83
C GLY A 75 -8.26 -5.87 -24.60
N ALA A 76 -9.04 -4.80 -24.53
CA ALA A 76 -8.67 -3.51 -25.13
C ALA A 76 -7.40 -2.94 -24.54
N GLU A 77 -7.18 -3.11 -23.24
CA GLU A 77 -5.95 -2.69 -22.57
C GLU A 77 -4.71 -3.42 -23.13
N LEU A 78 -4.78 -4.73 -23.28
CA LEU A 78 -3.67 -5.52 -23.84
C LEU A 78 -3.38 -5.14 -25.30
N VAL A 79 -4.43 -4.87 -26.10
CA VAL A 79 -4.28 -4.37 -27.47
C VAL A 79 -3.55 -3.02 -27.48
N ALA A 80 -3.97 -2.08 -26.62
CA ALA A 80 -3.34 -0.76 -26.54
C ALA A 80 -1.87 -0.83 -26.14
N ILE A 81 -1.51 -1.71 -25.19
CA ILE A 81 -0.11 -1.97 -24.81
C ILE A 81 0.67 -2.54 -26.00
N GLY A 82 0.11 -3.55 -26.68
CA GLY A 82 0.76 -4.18 -27.84
C GLY A 82 1.00 -3.19 -28.99
N GLU A 83 0.04 -2.32 -29.29
CA GLU A 83 0.20 -1.26 -30.29
C GLU A 83 1.24 -0.22 -29.87
N TRP A 84 1.26 0.17 -28.58
CA TRP A 84 2.28 1.08 -28.05
C TRP A 84 3.68 0.46 -28.18
N MET A 85 3.84 -0.83 -27.83
CA MET A 85 5.12 -1.54 -27.99
C MET A 85 5.61 -1.54 -29.43
N ARG A 86 4.72 -1.80 -30.41
CA ARG A 86 5.08 -1.75 -31.84
C ARG A 86 5.54 -0.36 -32.25
N ARG A 87 4.81 0.71 -31.84
CA ARG A 87 5.20 2.10 -32.15
C ARG A 87 6.55 2.49 -31.55
N GLN A 88 6.90 1.94 -30.38
CA GLN A 88 8.18 2.22 -29.71
C GLN A 88 9.31 1.26 -30.12
N GLY A 89 9.04 0.27 -30.98
CA GLY A 89 10.04 -0.71 -31.39
C GLY A 89 10.50 -1.61 -30.23
N VAL A 90 9.63 -1.82 -29.21
CA VAL A 90 9.97 -2.64 -28.04
C VAL A 90 10.13 -4.09 -28.45
N THR A 91 11.28 -4.68 -28.13
CA THR A 91 11.57 -6.10 -28.31
C THR A 91 11.27 -6.86 -27.01
N GLY A 92 11.01 -8.17 -27.15
CA GLY A 92 10.79 -9.04 -26.01
C GLY A 92 12.05 -9.23 -25.15
N ASP A 93 11.85 -9.77 -23.96
CA ASP A 93 12.90 -10.14 -23.02
C ASP A 93 12.91 -11.63 -22.74
N PHE A 94 13.99 -12.10 -22.16
CA PHE A 94 14.07 -13.41 -21.50
C PHE A 94 14.50 -13.20 -20.05
N TYR A 95 13.62 -13.55 -19.10
CA TYR A 95 13.87 -13.43 -17.65
C TYR A 95 14.25 -11.99 -17.21
N GLY A 96 13.70 -10.99 -17.88
CA GLY A 96 13.94 -9.59 -17.58
C GLY A 96 15.22 -9.01 -18.19
N ASN A 97 15.87 -9.74 -19.10
CA ASN A 97 17.08 -9.26 -19.78
C ASN A 97 16.69 -8.60 -21.12
N SER A 98 16.63 -7.29 -21.18
CA SER A 98 16.47 -6.51 -22.41
C SER A 98 16.87 -5.07 -22.21
N GLU A 99 17.37 -4.41 -23.26
CA GLU A 99 17.72 -2.98 -23.24
C GLU A 99 16.53 -2.09 -22.86
N PHE A 100 15.32 -2.49 -23.26
CA PHE A 100 14.11 -1.76 -22.93
C PHE A 100 13.84 -1.75 -21.41
N ILE A 101 13.96 -2.90 -20.75
CA ILE A 101 13.76 -3.02 -19.29
C ILE A 101 14.85 -2.26 -18.56
N ASP A 102 16.12 -2.44 -18.95
CA ASP A 102 17.26 -1.73 -18.36
C ASP A 102 17.10 -0.20 -18.50
N GLY A 103 16.62 0.27 -19.66
CA GLY A 103 16.34 1.67 -19.91
C GLY A 103 15.24 2.22 -18.99
N PHE A 104 14.17 1.45 -18.78
CA PHE A 104 13.07 1.84 -17.87
C PHE A 104 13.52 1.82 -16.39
N GLU A 105 14.27 0.80 -15.96
CA GLU A 105 14.86 0.75 -14.63
C GLU A 105 15.78 1.95 -14.36
N LYS A 106 16.65 2.28 -15.31
CA LYS A 106 17.54 3.45 -15.23
C LYS A 106 16.77 4.76 -15.19
N LYS A 107 15.67 4.89 -15.99
CA LYS A 107 14.81 6.08 -15.98
C LYS A 107 14.20 6.28 -14.58
N VAL A 108 13.57 5.27 -14.01
CA VAL A 108 12.92 5.40 -12.71
C VAL A 108 13.94 5.61 -11.59
N ALA A 109 15.07 4.91 -11.60
CA ALA A 109 16.15 5.13 -10.64
C ALA A 109 16.68 6.58 -10.70
N GLY A 110 16.90 7.11 -11.89
CA GLY A 110 17.34 8.51 -12.09
C GLY A 110 16.32 9.53 -11.60
N MET A 111 15.02 9.31 -11.84
CA MET A 111 13.94 10.17 -11.33
C MET A 111 13.92 10.25 -9.80
N LEU A 112 14.27 9.15 -9.13
CA LEU A 112 14.29 9.04 -7.66
C LEU A 112 15.67 9.37 -7.07
N GLY A 113 16.69 9.66 -7.92
CA GLY A 113 18.03 10.06 -7.49
C GLY A 113 18.92 8.90 -7.02
N PHE A 114 18.67 7.67 -7.51
CA PHE A 114 19.43 6.48 -7.17
C PHE A 114 20.31 6.00 -8.35
N GLU A 115 21.34 5.22 -8.01
CA GLU A 115 22.30 4.69 -8.98
C GLU A 115 21.73 3.57 -9.84
N ALA A 116 20.79 2.77 -9.32
CA ALA A 116 20.25 1.60 -9.99
C ALA A 116 18.81 1.29 -9.53
N GLY A 117 18.09 0.55 -10.39
CA GLY A 117 16.78 0.02 -10.11
C GLY A 117 16.65 -1.43 -10.53
N CYS A 118 15.67 -2.11 -9.97
CA CYS A 118 15.26 -3.45 -10.35
C CYS A 118 13.73 -3.52 -10.41
N TYR A 119 13.20 -3.89 -11.58
CA TYR A 119 11.78 -4.18 -11.70
C TYR A 119 11.44 -5.47 -10.96
N MET A 120 10.42 -5.40 -10.12
CA MET A 120 9.91 -6.52 -9.32
C MET A 120 8.47 -6.84 -9.74
N PRO A 121 8.07 -8.11 -9.89
CA PRO A 121 6.69 -8.49 -10.22
C PRO A 121 5.65 -7.96 -9.24
N THR A 122 5.99 -7.85 -7.96
CA THR A 122 5.08 -7.36 -6.90
C THR A 122 5.79 -6.41 -5.93
N GLY A 123 5.01 -5.54 -5.28
CA GLY A 123 5.50 -4.65 -4.22
C GLY A 123 5.92 -5.42 -2.98
N THR A 124 5.15 -6.44 -2.57
CA THR A 124 5.48 -7.32 -1.44
C THR A 124 6.85 -7.93 -1.59
N MET A 125 7.17 -8.48 -2.79
CA MET A 125 8.50 -9.01 -3.08
C MET A 125 9.59 -7.94 -2.95
N ALA A 126 9.38 -6.76 -3.52
CA ALA A 126 10.36 -5.66 -3.49
C ALA A 126 10.70 -5.25 -2.06
N GLN A 127 9.69 -5.09 -1.23
CA GLN A 127 9.84 -4.68 0.15
C GLN A 127 10.50 -5.77 1.01
N LEU A 128 10.04 -7.02 0.92
CA LEU A 128 10.63 -8.14 1.64
C LEU A 128 12.12 -8.32 1.30
N ILE A 129 12.49 -8.15 0.04
CA ILE A 129 13.88 -8.21 -0.41
C ILE A 129 14.70 -7.08 0.24
N ALA A 130 14.19 -5.85 0.26
CA ALA A 130 14.89 -4.72 0.88
C ALA A 130 15.12 -4.95 2.37
N LEU A 131 14.06 -5.29 3.11
CA LEU A 131 14.15 -5.56 4.54
C LEU A 131 15.09 -6.72 4.84
N ARG A 132 15.03 -7.80 4.06
CA ARG A 132 15.91 -8.95 4.22
C ARG A 132 17.39 -8.61 4.00
N SER A 133 17.70 -7.92 2.92
CA SER A 133 19.09 -7.54 2.60
C SER A 133 19.71 -6.68 3.70
N TYR A 134 18.96 -5.70 4.21
CA TYR A 134 19.44 -4.86 5.32
C TYR A 134 19.55 -5.61 6.64
N ALA A 135 18.60 -6.48 6.96
CA ALA A 135 18.64 -7.31 8.15
C ALA A 135 19.85 -8.28 8.14
N ASP A 136 20.15 -8.87 6.98
CA ASP A 136 21.32 -9.73 6.81
C ASP A 136 22.62 -8.95 6.97
N ALA A 137 22.73 -7.77 6.36
CA ALA A 137 23.91 -6.91 6.49
C ALA A 137 24.14 -6.42 7.92
N ALA A 138 23.08 -6.07 8.63
CA ALA A 138 23.12 -5.65 10.04
C ALA A 138 23.25 -6.82 11.02
N LYS A 139 23.08 -8.06 10.56
CA LYS A 139 22.96 -9.26 11.43
C LYS A 139 21.87 -9.10 12.50
N ASN A 140 20.81 -8.37 12.17
CA ASN A 140 19.71 -8.05 13.06
C ASN A 140 18.38 -8.18 12.31
N ARG A 141 17.49 -9.06 12.80
CA ARG A 141 16.21 -9.38 12.18
C ARG A 141 15.07 -8.42 12.53
N ASN A 142 15.29 -7.50 13.47
CA ASN A 142 14.29 -6.53 13.85
C ASN A 142 14.22 -5.40 12.83
N PHE A 143 13.02 -5.08 12.36
CA PHE A 143 12.79 -3.90 11.53
C PHE A 143 11.72 -3.00 12.15
N GLY A 144 12.04 -1.71 12.20
CA GLY A 144 11.14 -0.69 12.73
C GLY A 144 10.07 -0.32 11.72
N VAL A 145 8.80 -0.22 12.15
CA VAL A 145 7.68 -0.02 11.23
C VAL A 145 6.50 0.67 11.89
N HIS A 146 5.69 1.39 11.09
CA HIS A 146 4.41 1.95 11.53
C HIS A 146 3.36 0.83 11.74
N PRO A 147 2.48 0.90 12.78
CA PRO A 147 1.50 -0.15 13.06
C PRO A 147 0.48 -0.38 11.95
N SER A 148 0.27 0.59 11.06
CA SER A 148 -0.61 0.45 9.90
C SER A 148 0.10 0.06 8.61
N SER A 149 1.38 -0.27 8.66
CA SER A 149 2.15 -0.63 7.47
C SER A 149 1.57 -1.85 6.74
N HIS A 150 1.85 -1.93 5.45
CA HIS A 150 1.41 -3.04 4.61
C HIS A 150 1.94 -4.39 5.13
N HIS A 151 3.18 -4.45 5.62
CA HIS A 151 3.79 -5.64 6.22
C HIS A 151 3.00 -6.21 7.38
N VAL A 152 2.50 -5.31 8.26
CA VAL A 152 1.78 -5.72 9.47
C VAL A 152 0.35 -6.15 9.17
N LEU A 153 -0.33 -5.46 8.21
CA LEU A 153 -1.77 -5.61 8.02
C LEU A 153 -2.18 -6.46 6.82
N HIS A 154 -1.34 -6.60 5.77
CA HIS A 154 -1.80 -7.06 4.47
C HIS A 154 -0.92 -8.12 3.80
N GLU A 155 0.11 -8.60 4.46
CA GLU A 155 1.07 -9.55 3.86
C GLU A 155 1.08 -10.91 4.54
N ASP A 156 0.03 -11.26 5.30
CA ASP A 156 -0.15 -12.58 5.96
C ASP A 156 1.13 -13.06 6.68
N SER A 157 1.80 -12.14 7.39
CA SER A 157 3.06 -12.42 8.12
C SER A 157 4.20 -12.93 7.22
N SER A 158 4.21 -12.56 5.95
CA SER A 158 5.24 -12.99 4.99
C SER A 158 6.68 -12.67 5.43
N HIS A 159 6.89 -11.52 6.10
CA HIS A 159 8.17 -11.13 6.66
C HIS A 159 8.68 -12.12 7.71
N VAL A 160 7.80 -12.68 8.53
CA VAL A 160 8.15 -13.72 9.52
C VAL A 160 8.37 -15.05 8.84
N LEU A 161 7.36 -15.51 8.05
CA LEU A 161 7.33 -16.87 7.53
C LEU A 161 8.38 -17.15 6.46
N LEU A 162 8.67 -16.16 5.60
CA LEU A 162 9.64 -16.32 4.51
C LEU A 162 11.05 -15.87 4.90
N HIS A 163 11.18 -14.93 5.82
CA HIS A 163 12.47 -14.27 6.09
C HIS A 163 12.91 -14.29 7.54
N GLY A 164 12.06 -14.74 8.47
CA GLY A 164 12.36 -14.72 9.89
C GLY A 164 12.65 -13.29 10.42
N LEU A 165 11.98 -12.29 9.84
CA LEU A 165 12.06 -10.90 10.29
C LEU A 165 11.04 -10.65 11.39
N HIS A 166 11.36 -9.71 12.29
CA HIS A 166 10.50 -9.32 13.40
C HIS A 166 10.15 -7.85 13.30
N ASP A 167 8.85 -7.54 13.23
CA ASP A 167 8.34 -6.17 13.21
C ASP A 167 8.39 -5.55 14.62
N VAL A 168 9.03 -4.41 14.72
CA VAL A 168 9.05 -3.55 15.91
C VAL A 168 8.20 -2.33 15.62
N ILE A 169 7.07 -2.24 16.31
CA ILE A 169 6.16 -1.10 16.15
C ILE A 169 6.76 0.13 16.82
N LEU A 170 7.06 1.17 16.04
CA LEU A 170 7.77 2.35 16.52
C LEU A 170 6.87 3.53 16.85
N SER A 171 5.73 3.68 16.19
CA SER A 171 4.89 4.87 16.32
C SER A 171 3.47 4.55 16.78
N PRO A 172 2.72 5.52 17.34
CA PRO A 172 1.29 5.34 17.56
C PRO A 172 0.54 5.30 16.22
N TRP A 173 -0.69 4.75 16.25
CA TRP A 173 -1.51 4.56 15.04
C TRP A 173 -1.90 5.87 14.34
N ASN A 174 -2.07 6.95 15.08
CA ASN A 174 -2.79 8.16 14.66
C ASN A 174 -1.91 9.26 14.06
N ARG A 175 -0.63 9.03 13.89
CA ARG A 175 0.30 9.95 13.23
C ARG A 175 1.40 9.21 12.46
N PRO A 176 2.01 9.81 11.45
CA PRO A 176 3.20 9.26 10.82
C PRO A 176 4.35 9.06 11.81
N MET A 177 5.29 8.17 11.48
CA MET A 177 6.50 7.93 12.26
C MET A 177 7.38 9.18 12.30
N LEU A 178 7.95 9.50 13.47
CA LEU A 178 8.83 10.65 13.71
C LEU A 178 10.20 10.19 14.21
N ALA A 179 11.15 11.12 14.29
CA ALA A 179 12.51 10.85 14.74
C ALA A 179 12.55 10.24 16.16
N GLU A 180 11.74 10.77 17.09
CA GLU A 180 11.63 10.28 18.46
C GLU A 180 11.27 8.80 18.54
N ASP A 181 10.36 8.33 17.66
CA ASP A 181 9.95 6.92 17.64
C ASP A 181 11.11 5.97 17.34
N VAL A 182 12.06 6.42 16.51
CA VAL A 182 13.29 5.67 16.22
C VAL A 182 14.30 5.80 17.35
N LEU A 183 14.51 7.02 17.88
CA LEU A 183 15.50 7.28 18.92
C LEU A 183 15.15 6.60 20.24
N GLU A 184 13.88 6.56 20.60
CA GLU A 184 13.37 5.98 21.86
C GLU A 184 13.10 4.47 21.77
N SER A 185 13.26 3.86 20.59
CA SER A 185 13.08 2.41 20.45
C SER A 185 13.98 1.65 21.43
N PRO A 186 13.38 0.79 22.29
CA PRO A 186 14.13 -0.03 23.22
C PRO A 186 14.88 -1.19 22.52
N GLU A 187 14.45 -1.53 21.30
CA GLU A 187 15.01 -2.60 20.50
C GLU A 187 16.08 -2.08 19.53
N SER A 188 17.14 -2.84 19.37
CA SER A 188 18.07 -2.60 18.26
C SER A 188 17.43 -3.00 16.95
N LEU A 189 17.60 -2.18 15.91
CA LEU A 189 16.96 -2.35 14.60
C LEU A 189 18.01 -2.62 13.52
N GLY A 190 17.71 -3.54 12.60
CA GLY A 190 18.51 -3.75 11.38
C GLY A 190 18.15 -2.75 10.28
N VAL A 191 16.87 -2.37 10.22
CA VAL A 191 16.33 -1.43 9.23
C VAL A 191 15.06 -0.76 9.77
N VAL A 192 14.78 0.46 9.32
CA VAL A 192 13.50 1.15 9.51
C VAL A 192 12.79 1.26 8.17
N SER A 193 11.52 0.88 8.12
CA SER A 193 10.65 1.03 6.95
C SER A 193 9.63 2.14 7.19
N VAL A 194 9.71 3.18 6.36
CA VAL A 194 8.82 4.36 6.44
C VAL A 194 7.87 4.35 5.25
N GLU A 195 6.56 4.32 5.54
CA GLU A 195 5.52 4.47 4.53
C GLU A 195 5.33 5.95 4.20
N LEU A 196 5.49 6.33 2.94
CA LEU A 196 5.36 7.70 2.47
C LEU A 196 4.50 7.76 1.20
N PRO A 197 3.24 8.27 1.30
CA PRO A 197 2.48 8.72 2.47
C PRO A 197 1.85 7.56 3.27
N VAL A 198 1.45 7.79 4.52
CA VAL A 198 0.77 6.78 5.34
C VAL A 198 -0.68 6.62 4.89
N ARG A 199 -0.97 5.52 4.18
CA ARG A 199 -2.28 5.28 3.56
C ARG A 199 -3.42 5.28 4.57
N TRP A 200 -3.27 4.55 5.69
CA TRP A 200 -4.34 4.41 6.69
C TRP A 200 -4.66 5.70 7.48
N LEU A 201 -3.82 6.72 7.31
CA LEU A 201 -4.07 8.07 7.80
C LEU A 201 -4.61 9.02 6.70
N GLY A 202 -5.19 8.46 5.64
CA GLY A 202 -5.71 9.25 4.51
C GLY A 202 -4.60 9.86 3.63
N GLY A 203 -3.44 9.24 3.58
CA GLY A 203 -2.31 9.77 2.84
C GLY A 203 -1.57 10.90 3.57
N GLN A 204 -1.56 10.87 4.90
CA GLN A 204 -0.85 11.85 5.73
C GLN A 204 0.66 11.70 5.58
N LEU A 205 1.34 12.83 5.60
CA LEU A 205 2.78 12.97 5.46
C LEU A 205 3.37 13.65 6.71
N GLN A 206 4.63 13.36 7.01
CA GLN A 206 5.47 14.20 7.87
C GLN A 206 5.64 15.58 7.22
N THR A 207 5.88 16.64 8.00
CA THR A 207 6.42 17.89 7.44
C THR A 207 7.81 17.61 6.84
N TRP A 208 8.34 18.56 6.05
CA TRP A 208 9.69 18.39 5.50
C TRP A 208 10.74 18.28 6.61
N GLU A 209 10.62 19.12 7.63
CA GLU A 209 11.51 19.14 8.79
C GLU A 209 11.46 17.82 9.56
N GLN A 210 10.27 17.30 9.83
CA GLN A 210 10.07 16.01 10.50
C GLN A 210 10.66 14.85 9.69
N LEU A 211 10.52 14.86 8.36
CA LEU A 211 11.09 13.84 7.49
C LEU A 211 12.63 13.89 7.53
N GLU A 212 13.23 15.09 7.47
CA GLU A 212 14.68 15.25 7.56
C GLU A 212 15.23 14.86 8.94
N GLU A 213 14.49 15.15 10.01
CA GLU A 213 14.84 14.71 11.37
C GLU A 213 14.81 13.19 11.50
N LEU A 214 13.78 12.54 10.96
CA LEU A 214 13.69 11.08 10.94
C LEU A 214 14.86 10.43 10.19
N LYS A 215 15.22 10.96 9.00
CA LYS A 215 16.39 10.52 8.24
C LYS A 215 17.69 10.68 9.04
N ARG A 216 17.80 11.80 9.78
CA ARG A 216 18.98 12.06 10.64
C ARG A 216 19.05 11.06 11.80
N ALA A 217 17.91 10.83 12.48
CA ALA A 217 17.82 9.87 13.58
C ALA A 217 18.27 8.44 13.17
N CYS A 218 17.83 7.99 11.99
CA CYS A 218 18.27 6.69 11.46
C CYS A 218 19.79 6.65 11.20
N ARG A 219 20.36 7.75 10.63
CA ARG A 219 21.83 7.84 10.42
C ARG A 219 22.59 7.83 11.74
N GLU A 220 22.15 8.58 12.75
CA GLU A 220 22.78 8.65 14.06
C GLU A 220 22.78 7.28 14.78
N LYS A 221 21.70 6.53 14.63
CA LYS A 221 21.61 5.15 15.13
C LYS A 221 22.35 4.13 14.26
N GLY A 222 22.87 4.50 13.11
CA GLY A 222 23.51 3.58 12.17
C GLY A 222 22.55 2.55 11.56
N VAL A 223 21.26 2.84 11.54
CA VAL A 223 20.20 1.96 11.03
C VAL A 223 19.86 2.30 9.59
N LYS A 224 19.71 1.29 8.75
CA LYS A 224 19.30 1.46 7.35
C LYS A 224 17.87 1.97 7.26
N LEU A 225 17.61 2.83 6.27
CA LEU A 225 16.32 3.46 6.07
C LEU A 225 15.76 3.08 4.69
N HIS A 226 14.65 2.34 4.70
CA HIS A 226 13.89 1.95 3.51
C HIS A 226 12.59 2.75 3.42
N MET A 227 12.21 3.19 2.22
CA MET A 227 10.91 3.83 1.98
C MET A 227 9.94 2.85 1.33
N ASP A 228 8.80 2.62 1.98
CA ASP A 228 7.60 2.16 1.29
C ASP A 228 6.97 3.36 0.59
N GLY A 229 7.37 3.57 -0.65
CA GLY A 229 6.88 4.63 -1.52
C GLY A 229 5.75 4.19 -2.45
N ALA A 230 4.88 3.27 -1.99
CA ALA A 230 3.78 2.75 -2.81
C ALA A 230 2.92 3.83 -3.49
N ARG A 231 2.89 5.03 -2.90
CA ARG A 231 2.21 6.24 -3.41
C ARG A 231 3.11 7.48 -3.38
N LEU A 232 4.40 7.30 -3.52
CA LEU A 232 5.40 8.38 -3.48
C LEU A 232 5.15 9.46 -4.53
N TRP A 233 4.64 9.08 -5.70
CA TRP A 233 4.36 10.01 -6.80
C TRP A 233 3.47 11.18 -6.38
N GLU A 234 2.50 10.91 -5.49
CA GLU A 234 1.51 11.87 -4.99
C GLU A 234 2.05 12.80 -3.90
N CYS A 235 3.25 12.52 -3.35
CA CYS A 235 3.85 13.31 -2.27
C CYS A 235 4.54 14.59 -2.77
N GLN A 236 4.98 14.61 -4.03
CA GLN A 236 5.76 15.69 -4.61
C GLN A 236 5.10 17.07 -4.47
N PRO A 237 3.78 17.25 -4.74
CA PRO A 237 3.15 18.55 -4.63
C PRO A 237 3.08 19.09 -3.19
N PHE A 238 3.01 18.22 -2.18
CA PHE A 238 3.00 18.61 -0.77
C PHE A 238 4.35 19.18 -0.35
N TYR A 239 5.43 18.48 -0.66
CA TYR A 239 6.78 18.94 -0.32
C TYR A 239 7.29 20.05 -1.23
N ASN A 240 6.69 20.22 -2.41
CA ASN A 240 7.15 21.14 -3.45
C ASN A 240 8.65 20.98 -3.76
N ARG A 241 9.10 19.73 -3.89
CA ARG A 241 10.48 19.34 -4.13
C ARG A 241 10.56 18.24 -5.18
N PRO A 242 11.68 18.11 -5.91
CA PRO A 242 11.91 16.97 -6.80
C PRO A 242 11.84 15.65 -6.03
N LEU A 243 11.37 14.59 -6.69
CA LEU A 243 11.33 13.24 -6.08
C LEU A 243 12.72 12.78 -5.61
N SER A 244 13.77 13.09 -6.35
CA SER A 244 15.16 12.80 -5.98
C SER A 244 15.60 13.48 -4.67
N GLU A 245 15.06 14.66 -4.36
CA GLU A 245 15.32 15.34 -3.10
C GLU A 245 14.54 14.70 -1.96
N ILE A 246 13.27 14.35 -2.19
CA ILE A 246 12.44 13.64 -1.20
C ILE A 246 13.08 12.30 -0.83
N CYS A 247 13.60 11.58 -1.81
CA CYS A 247 14.24 10.27 -1.61
C CYS A 247 15.66 10.34 -1.02
N ARG A 248 16.32 11.50 -1.10
CA ARG A 248 17.68 11.65 -0.56
C ARG A 248 17.71 11.33 0.93
N GLY A 249 18.68 10.50 1.32
CA GLY A 249 18.85 10.04 2.71
C GLY A 249 18.15 8.71 3.02
N PHE A 250 17.36 8.16 2.09
CA PHE A 250 16.95 6.75 2.13
C PHE A 250 18.02 5.86 1.49
N ASP A 251 18.25 4.68 2.05
CA ASP A 251 19.18 3.68 1.49
C ASP A 251 18.54 2.94 0.29
N SER A 252 17.22 2.78 0.31
CA SER A 252 16.44 2.26 -0.81
C SER A 252 15.00 2.75 -0.78
N VAL A 253 14.35 2.73 -1.94
CA VAL A 253 12.95 3.11 -2.11
C VAL A 253 12.24 2.07 -2.98
N TYR A 254 11.07 1.66 -2.55
CA TYR A 254 10.11 0.93 -3.36
C TYR A 254 9.04 1.89 -3.89
N VAL A 255 8.67 1.78 -5.16
CA VAL A 255 7.50 2.46 -5.73
C VAL A 255 6.62 1.47 -6.48
N SER A 256 5.29 1.63 -6.33
CA SER A 256 4.32 0.84 -7.08
C SER A 256 4.13 1.41 -8.49
N LEU A 257 4.03 0.50 -9.46
CA LEU A 257 3.70 0.85 -10.85
C LEU A 257 2.25 0.50 -11.22
N TYR A 258 1.59 -0.37 -10.46
CA TYR A 258 0.19 -0.78 -10.72
C TYR A 258 -0.85 0.05 -9.96
N LYS A 259 -0.47 0.73 -8.87
CA LYS A 259 -1.39 1.60 -8.12
C LYS A 259 -1.71 2.86 -8.94
N ARG A 260 -1.03 3.96 -8.67
CA ARG A 260 -1.33 5.23 -9.35
C ARG A 260 -1.00 5.22 -10.85
N VAL A 261 0.10 4.60 -11.25
CA VAL A 261 0.51 4.53 -12.67
C VAL A 261 -0.41 3.62 -13.48
N GLY A 262 -1.06 2.64 -12.86
CA GLY A 262 -2.04 1.78 -13.51
C GLY A 262 -1.41 0.76 -14.47
N ALA A 263 -0.18 0.33 -14.23
CA ALA A 263 0.42 -0.76 -14.97
C ALA A 263 -0.30 -2.10 -14.68
N LEU A 264 -0.16 -3.08 -15.55
CA LEU A 264 -0.69 -4.44 -15.35
C LEU A 264 -0.19 -5.09 -14.06
N GLY A 265 0.93 -4.65 -13.54
CA GLY A 265 1.53 -5.13 -12.31
C GLY A 265 2.91 -4.52 -12.11
N GLY A 266 3.60 -4.97 -11.06
CA GLY A 266 4.99 -4.66 -10.83
C GLY A 266 5.27 -3.43 -9.98
N ALA A 267 6.52 -3.34 -9.62
CA ALA A 267 7.10 -2.34 -8.75
C ALA A 267 8.51 -2.02 -9.19
N MET A 268 9.04 -0.89 -8.76
CA MET A 268 10.45 -0.60 -8.89
C MET A 268 11.09 -0.52 -7.51
N LEU A 269 12.16 -1.27 -7.29
CA LEU A 269 13.04 -1.15 -6.14
C LEU A 269 14.30 -0.43 -6.59
N VAL A 270 14.63 0.69 -5.96
CA VAL A 270 15.81 1.49 -6.28
C VAL A 270 16.75 1.62 -5.10
N GLY A 271 18.06 1.77 -5.36
CA GLY A 271 19.09 1.88 -4.34
C GLY A 271 20.48 1.98 -4.95
N GLY A 272 21.52 1.75 -4.13
CA GLY A 272 22.89 1.64 -4.58
C GLY A 272 23.11 0.40 -5.46
N ARG A 273 24.12 0.40 -6.32
CA ARG A 273 24.38 -0.68 -7.31
C ARG A 273 24.56 -2.04 -6.68
N ASP A 274 25.30 -2.12 -5.57
CA ASP A 274 25.56 -3.38 -4.90
C ASP A 274 24.30 -3.96 -4.26
N PHE A 275 23.48 -3.12 -3.63
CA PHE A 275 22.17 -3.49 -3.12
C PHE A 275 21.25 -4.02 -4.24
N ILE A 276 21.17 -3.33 -5.38
CA ILE A 276 20.33 -3.77 -6.49
C ILE A 276 20.86 -5.07 -7.12
N ARG A 277 22.17 -5.29 -7.17
CA ARG A 277 22.75 -6.56 -7.61
C ARG A 277 22.30 -7.72 -6.71
N GLU A 278 22.32 -7.53 -5.40
CA GLU A 278 21.82 -8.51 -4.42
C GLU A 278 20.30 -8.69 -4.55
N ALA A 279 19.55 -7.60 -4.71
CA ALA A 279 18.11 -7.64 -4.89
C ALA A 279 17.67 -8.46 -6.12
N ARG A 280 18.45 -8.45 -7.22
CA ARG A 280 18.21 -9.30 -8.40
C ARG A 280 18.37 -10.80 -8.07
N ILE A 281 19.34 -11.14 -7.22
CA ILE A 281 19.54 -12.52 -6.76
C ILE A 281 18.34 -12.96 -5.90
N TRP A 282 17.90 -12.09 -5.00
CA TRP A 282 16.71 -12.35 -4.18
C TRP A 282 15.42 -12.42 -5.00
N ARG A 283 15.26 -11.57 -6.05
CA ARG A 283 14.14 -11.68 -6.99
C ARG A 283 14.07 -13.08 -7.62
N HIS A 284 15.21 -13.61 -8.05
CA HIS A 284 15.29 -14.96 -8.60
C HIS A 284 14.88 -16.03 -7.55
N ARG A 285 15.39 -15.94 -6.32
CA ARG A 285 15.06 -16.85 -5.21
C ARG A 285 13.58 -16.85 -4.85
N HIS A 286 12.91 -15.71 -5.00
CA HIS A 286 11.46 -15.56 -4.79
C HIS A 286 10.61 -16.03 -5.98
N GLY A 287 11.22 -16.58 -7.05
CA GLY A 287 10.50 -16.94 -8.28
C GLY A 287 10.05 -15.74 -9.11
N GLY A 288 10.62 -14.56 -8.87
CA GLY A 288 10.24 -13.30 -9.54
C GLY A 288 10.87 -13.11 -10.93
N ASN A 289 11.67 -14.06 -11.41
CA ASN A 289 12.19 -14.03 -12.77
C ASN A 289 11.17 -14.64 -13.72
N LEU A 290 10.16 -13.86 -14.11
CA LEU A 290 9.20 -14.28 -15.14
C LEU A 290 9.91 -14.43 -16.48
N PHE A 291 9.48 -15.39 -17.30
CA PHE A 291 10.07 -15.64 -18.60
C PHE A 291 10.00 -14.41 -19.51
N HIS A 292 8.86 -13.67 -19.45
CA HIS A 292 8.68 -12.37 -20.10
C HIS A 292 8.16 -11.34 -19.12
N LEU A 293 8.93 -10.30 -18.84
CA LEU A 293 8.56 -9.13 -18.06
C LEU A 293 8.11 -7.94 -18.94
N THR A 294 8.48 -7.94 -20.20
CA THR A 294 8.25 -6.82 -21.15
C THR A 294 6.81 -6.30 -21.15
N PRO A 295 5.72 -7.12 -21.15
CA PRO A 295 4.36 -6.59 -21.16
C PRO A 295 4.02 -5.73 -19.92
N TYR A 296 4.50 -6.13 -18.76
CA TYR A 296 4.30 -5.42 -17.50
C TYR A 296 5.07 -4.09 -17.50
N VAL A 297 6.36 -4.13 -17.89
CA VAL A 297 7.20 -2.93 -17.98
C VAL A 297 6.67 -1.97 -19.04
N ALA A 298 6.23 -2.46 -20.19
CA ALA A 298 5.63 -1.65 -21.26
C ALA A 298 4.36 -0.95 -20.80
N SER A 299 3.49 -1.63 -20.04
CA SER A 299 2.29 -1.02 -19.49
C SER A 299 2.60 0.13 -18.54
N ALA A 300 3.67 0.01 -17.74
CA ALA A 300 4.14 1.08 -16.86
C ALA A 300 4.77 2.23 -17.67
N ALA A 301 5.66 1.92 -18.61
CA ALA A 301 6.35 2.93 -19.42
C ALA A 301 5.40 3.76 -20.27
N MET A 302 4.35 3.13 -20.81
CA MET A 302 3.30 3.79 -21.59
C MET A 302 2.56 4.87 -20.80
N ARG A 303 2.39 4.69 -19.49
CA ARG A 303 1.52 5.53 -18.66
C ARG A 303 2.26 6.51 -17.75
N LEU A 304 3.46 6.16 -17.33
CA LEU A 304 4.18 6.85 -16.25
C LEU A 304 4.18 8.37 -16.39
N ASP A 305 4.71 8.89 -17.50
CA ASP A 305 4.88 10.34 -17.68
C ASP A 305 3.54 11.08 -17.72
N GLY A 306 2.54 10.52 -18.42
CA GLY A 306 1.21 11.11 -18.50
C GLY A 306 0.48 11.14 -17.16
N VAL A 307 0.65 10.11 -16.35
CA VAL A 307 0.08 10.05 -14.99
C VAL A 307 0.76 11.06 -14.07
N LEU A 308 2.10 11.11 -14.07
CA LEU A 308 2.84 12.05 -13.22
C LEU A 308 2.49 13.51 -13.53
N ALA A 309 2.29 13.85 -14.80
CA ALA A 309 1.90 15.21 -15.20
C ALA A 309 0.52 15.64 -14.62
N ARG A 310 -0.38 14.71 -14.31
CA ARG A 310 -1.72 15.00 -13.79
C ARG A 310 -1.77 15.13 -12.26
N ILE A 311 -0.82 14.56 -11.54
CA ILE A 311 -0.80 14.49 -10.07
C ILE A 311 -0.95 15.88 -9.41
N PRO A 312 -0.22 16.94 -9.82
CA PRO A 312 -0.35 18.25 -9.17
C PRO A 312 -1.78 18.81 -9.23
N GLY A 313 -2.48 18.60 -10.35
CA GLY A 313 -3.88 19.01 -10.50
C GLY A 313 -4.82 18.23 -9.58
N GLN A 314 -4.61 16.92 -9.48
CA GLN A 314 -5.41 16.03 -8.64
C GLN A 314 -5.20 16.31 -7.15
N VAL A 315 -3.96 16.60 -6.72
CA VAL A 315 -3.68 17.01 -5.33
C VAL A 315 -4.36 18.33 -4.98
N ARG A 316 -4.30 19.35 -5.87
CA ARG A 316 -5.03 20.61 -5.66
C ARG A 316 -6.52 20.39 -5.52
N ARG A 317 -7.10 19.53 -6.37
CA ARG A 317 -8.53 19.19 -6.32
C ARG A 317 -8.89 18.42 -5.04
N ALA A 318 -8.06 17.46 -4.61
CA ALA A 318 -8.26 16.73 -3.37
C ALA A 318 -8.25 17.67 -2.16
N LYS A 319 -7.33 18.65 -2.14
CA LYS A 319 -7.26 19.68 -1.11
C LYS A 319 -8.55 20.49 -1.03
N ALA A 320 -9.07 20.99 -2.14
CA ALA A 320 -10.31 21.74 -2.19
C ALA A 320 -11.53 20.90 -1.78
N LEU A 321 -11.61 19.65 -2.28
CA LEU A 321 -12.71 18.75 -1.98
C LEU A 321 -12.74 18.32 -0.52
N SER A 322 -11.57 18.01 0.08
CA SER A 322 -11.46 17.67 1.50
C SER A 322 -11.95 18.80 2.42
N GLU A 323 -11.64 20.06 2.08
CA GLU A 323 -12.15 21.22 2.81
C GLU A 323 -13.67 21.40 2.64
N ALA A 324 -14.17 21.23 1.40
CA ALA A 324 -15.58 21.35 1.11
C ALA A 324 -16.44 20.29 1.84
N LEU A 325 -15.94 19.06 1.94
CA LEU A 325 -16.59 17.98 2.70
C LEU A 325 -16.51 18.23 4.21
N ALA A 326 -15.38 18.72 4.72
CA ALA A 326 -15.18 19.03 6.13
C ALA A 326 -16.01 20.23 6.62
N ALA A 327 -16.67 20.97 5.74
CA ALA A 327 -17.63 22.01 6.11
C ALA A 327 -18.93 21.43 6.70
N ASP A 328 -19.27 20.17 6.42
CA ASP A 328 -20.36 19.46 7.09
C ASP A 328 -19.84 18.85 8.40
N THR A 329 -20.36 19.31 9.53
CA THR A 329 -19.91 18.92 10.88
C THR A 329 -20.17 17.46 11.24
N ARG A 330 -20.99 16.75 10.44
CA ARG A 330 -21.22 15.30 10.59
C ARG A 330 -20.04 14.49 10.08
N LEU A 331 -19.14 15.09 9.29
CA LEU A 331 -17.97 14.46 8.71
C LEU A 331 -16.69 14.90 9.43
N THR A 332 -15.78 13.96 9.64
CA THR A 332 -14.40 14.25 9.98
C THR A 332 -13.51 13.82 8.80
N VAL A 333 -12.73 14.76 8.28
CA VAL A 333 -11.82 14.50 7.13
C VAL A 333 -10.39 14.55 7.60
N GLN A 334 -9.57 13.56 7.19
CA GLN A 334 -8.17 13.47 7.57
C GLN A 334 -7.30 13.03 6.35
N PRO A 335 -6.14 13.66 6.11
CA PRO A 335 -5.71 14.94 6.70
C PRO A 335 -6.60 16.10 6.22
N ARG A 336 -6.64 17.19 6.98
CA ARG A 336 -7.36 18.39 6.61
C ARG A 336 -6.41 19.59 6.63
N PRO A 337 -6.17 20.24 5.49
CA PRO A 337 -6.55 19.81 4.14
C PRO A 337 -5.83 18.53 3.69
N ALA A 338 -6.32 17.87 2.64
CA ALA A 338 -5.63 16.73 2.03
C ALA A 338 -4.19 17.09 1.64
N GLN A 339 -3.25 16.21 1.91
CA GLN A 339 -1.81 16.44 1.65
C GLN A 339 -1.34 15.80 0.34
N THR A 340 -2.06 14.76 -0.10
CA THR A 340 -1.87 14.09 -1.38
C THR A 340 -3.17 14.15 -2.19
N ASN A 341 -3.31 13.36 -3.24
CA ASN A 341 -4.60 13.18 -3.91
C ASN A 341 -5.59 12.32 -3.11
N ALA A 342 -5.21 11.87 -1.91
CA ALA A 342 -6.01 11.03 -1.04
C ALA A 342 -6.39 11.74 0.26
N PHE A 343 -7.53 11.34 0.82
CA PHE A 343 -7.98 11.67 2.17
C PHE A 343 -8.98 10.63 2.67
N ARG A 344 -9.19 10.60 3.96
CA ARG A 344 -10.12 9.69 4.62
C ARG A 344 -11.27 10.45 5.23
N VAL A 345 -12.49 9.93 5.07
CA VAL A 345 -13.71 10.50 5.65
C VAL A 345 -14.23 9.56 6.71
N TYR A 346 -14.44 10.10 7.90
CA TYR A 346 -15.03 9.40 9.06
C TYR A 346 -16.40 9.96 9.36
N LEU A 347 -17.31 9.09 9.76
CA LEU A 347 -18.62 9.46 10.28
C LEU A 347 -19.13 8.44 11.31
N ARG A 348 -20.11 8.84 12.11
CA ARG A 348 -20.77 7.92 13.05
C ARG A 348 -21.82 7.11 12.34
N GLY A 349 -21.94 5.83 12.70
CA GLY A 349 -22.98 4.95 12.21
C GLY A 349 -22.55 3.50 12.05
N ASP A 350 -23.43 2.72 11.48
CA ASP A 350 -23.20 1.32 11.13
C ASP A 350 -22.60 1.20 9.73
N ALA A 351 -21.54 0.41 9.60
CA ALA A 351 -20.79 0.30 8.33
C ALA A 351 -21.63 -0.28 7.18
N GLN A 352 -22.48 -1.27 7.48
CA GLN A 352 -23.32 -1.92 6.48
C GLN A 352 -24.46 -0.99 6.03
N ALA A 353 -25.16 -0.38 6.97
CA ALA A 353 -26.24 0.56 6.68
C ALA A 353 -25.74 1.74 5.85
N LEU A 354 -24.63 2.37 6.23
CA LEU A 354 -24.04 3.49 5.50
C LEU A 354 -23.51 3.10 4.11
N SER A 355 -22.95 1.89 3.97
CA SER A 355 -22.54 1.39 2.65
C SER A 355 -23.75 1.19 1.73
N MET A 356 -24.86 0.65 2.24
CA MET A 356 -26.09 0.49 1.44
C MET A 356 -26.69 1.84 1.04
N HIS A 357 -26.64 2.86 1.91
CA HIS A 357 -27.03 4.22 1.56
C HIS A 357 -26.11 4.81 0.48
N ALA A 358 -24.78 4.65 0.63
CA ALA A 358 -23.81 5.11 -0.37
C ALA A 358 -24.06 4.48 -1.75
N PHE A 359 -24.37 3.19 -1.82
CA PHE A 359 -24.67 2.50 -3.07
C PHE A 359 -25.98 2.97 -3.71
N ARG A 360 -27.01 3.28 -2.90
CA ARG A 360 -28.26 3.89 -3.38
C ARG A 360 -27.99 5.28 -3.95
N VAL A 361 -27.29 6.14 -3.21
CA VAL A 361 -26.89 7.47 -3.66
C VAL A 361 -26.05 7.39 -4.94
N ALA A 362 -25.17 6.40 -5.06
CA ALA A 362 -24.38 6.18 -6.26
C ALA A 362 -25.25 5.86 -7.49
N ARG A 363 -26.27 4.99 -7.35
CA ARG A 363 -27.24 4.71 -8.42
C ARG A 363 -28.00 5.95 -8.89
N GLU A 364 -28.37 6.84 -7.97
CA GLU A 364 -29.19 8.02 -8.26
C GLU A 364 -28.39 9.20 -8.79
N THR A 365 -27.17 9.39 -8.31
CA THR A 365 -26.34 10.55 -8.65
C THR A 365 -25.27 10.25 -9.72
N GLY A 366 -24.97 8.98 -9.92
CA GLY A 366 -23.86 8.54 -10.76
C GLY A 366 -22.50 8.84 -10.16
N ILE A 367 -22.42 9.00 -8.82
CA ILE A 367 -21.17 9.29 -8.10
C ILE A 367 -20.87 8.17 -7.11
N TRP A 368 -19.78 7.46 -7.34
CA TRP A 368 -19.30 6.39 -6.49
C TRP A 368 -18.40 6.93 -5.38
N THR A 369 -18.88 6.88 -4.14
CA THR A 369 -18.12 7.25 -2.93
C THR A 369 -17.46 6.05 -2.25
N GLY A 370 -17.74 4.83 -2.71
CA GLY A 370 -17.31 3.59 -2.04
C GLY A 370 -18.23 3.19 -0.88
N GLY A 371 -17.92 2.07 -0.27
CA GLY A 371 -18.53 1.63 0.98
C GLY A 371 -17.75 2.13 2.19
N PHE A 372 -18.34 1.94 3.36
CA PHE A 372 -17.75 2.30 4.65
C PHE A 372 -17.27 1.06 5.39
N GLY A 373 -16.08 1.13 5.96
CA GLY A 373 -15.52 0.08 6.81
C GLY A 373 -15.49 0.50 8.28
N PRO A 374 -15.46 -0.46 9.22
CA PRO A 374 -15.30 -0.18 10.64
C PRO A 374 -13.93 0.43 10.91
N THR A 375 -13.86 1.25 11.95
CA THR A 375 -12.60 1.78 12.47
C THR A 375 -12.24 1.13 13.81
N ARG A 376 -11.13 1.56 14.42
CA ARG A 376 -10.75 1.15 15.78
C ARG A 376 -11.62 1.82 16.87
N VAL A 377 -12.43 2.80 16.51
CA VAL A 377 -13.35 3.50 17.42
C VAL A 377 -14.75 2.91 17.21
N PRO A 378 -15.38 2.32 18.23
CA PRO A 378 -16.73 1.78 18.12
C PRO A 378 -17.75 2.84 17.65
N GLY A 379 -18.63 2.47 16.73
CA GLY A 379 -19.65 3.36 16.17
C GLY A 379 -19.09 4.46 15.23
N VAL A 380 -17.82 4.39 14.87
CA VAL A 380 -17.20 5.26 13.85
C VAL A 380 -16.77 4.40 12.68
N VAL A 381 -17.17 4.80 11.49
CA VAL A 381 -16.80 4.16 10.22
C VAL A 381 -16.01 5.11 9.36
N ALA A 382 -15.30 4.57 8.36
CA ALA A 382 -14.50 5.37 7.44
C ALA A 382 -14.55 4.84 6.01
N THR A 383 -14.31 5.75 5.07
CA THR A 383 -14.04 5.45 3.67
C THR A 383 -12.81 6.21 3.19
N ASP A 384 -12.01 5.58 2.33
CA ASP A 384 -10.82 6.18 1.72
C ASP A 384 -11.18 6.77 0.36
N HIS A 385 -10.72 7.98 0.09
CA HIS A 385 -10.90 8.66 -1.19
C HIS A 385 -9.58 8.94 -1.87
N GLU A 386 -9.56 8.76 -3.18
CA GLU A 386 -8.46 9.13 -4.05
C GLU A 386 -9.02 9.94 -5.23
N VAL A 387 -8.60 11.18 -5.36
CA VAL A 387 -8.92 12.04 -6.51
C VAL A 387 -8.04 11.63 -7.68
N SER A 388 -8.71 11.21 -8.74
CA SER A 388 -8.06 10.67 -9.94
C SER A 388 -8.86 11.08 -11.19
N GLU A 389 -8.50 10.54 -12.34
CA GLU A 389 -9.28 10.66 -13.60
C GLU A 389 -10.71 10.16 -13.47
N GLY A 390 -11.00 9.33 -12.48
CA GLY A 390 -12.36 8.92 -12.17
C GLY A 390 -13.31 10.06 -11.84
N LEU A 391 -12.78 11.26 -11.51
CA LEU A 391 -13.59 12.45 -11.26
C LEU A 391 -13.63 13.47 -12.43
N ASP A 392 -12.99 13.20 -13.55
CA ASP A 392 -12.89 14.17 -14.65
C ASP A 392 -14.27 14.61 -15.23
N LYS A 393 -15.29 13.77 -15.08
CA LYS A 393 -16.66 14.02 -15.59
C LYS A 393 -17.63 14.58 -14.54
N VAL A 394 -17.17 14.88 -13.32
CA VAL A 394 -18.03 15.38 -12.24
C VAL A 394 -17.39 16.59 -11.56
N SER A 395 -18.22 17.53 -11.08
CA SER A 395 -17.76 18.67 -10.32
C SER A 395 -17.64 18.34 -8.83
N ASP A 396 -16.82 19.13 -8.09
CA ASP A 396 -16.71 18.98 -6.65
C ASP A 396 -18.05 19.27 -5.95
N ALA A 397 -18.87 20.18 -6.52
CA ALA A 397 -20.22 20.44 -6.03
C ALA A 397 -21.15 19.22 -6.16
N ASP A 398 -20.99 18.41 -7.22
CA ASP A 398 -21.73 17.15 -7.38
C ASP A 398 -21.36 16.16 -6.27
N VAL A 399 -20.06 16.03 -5.97
CA VAL A 399 -19.57 15.16 -4.90
C VAL A 399 -20.12 15.61 -3.54
N VAL A 400 -20.06 16.89 -3.24
CA VAL A 400 -20.58 17.45 -1.97
C VAL A 400 -22.09 17.21 -1.86
N ARG A 401 -22.86 17.37 -2.96
CA ARG A 401 -24.30 17.07 -2.97
C ARG A 401 -24.57 15.59 -2.70
N ALA A 402 -23.78 14.68 -3.30
CA ALA A 402 -23.92 13.24 -3.07
C ALA A 402 -23.69 12.89 -1.58
N TYR A 403 -22.68 13.52 -0.97
CA TYR A 403 -22.43 13.36 0.47
C TYR A 403 -23.55 13.88 1.35
N ARG A 404 -24.07 15.08 1.07
CA ARG A 404 -25.21 15.64 1.81
C ARG A 404 -26.40 14.70 1.75
N ARG A 405 -26.73 14.20 0.56
CA ARG A 405 -27.83 13.24 0.39
C ARG A 405 -27.62 11.96 1.20
N LEU A 406 -26.40 11.38 1.17
CA LEU A 406 -26.04 10.23 1.97
C LEU A 406 -26.26 10.47 3.48
N LEU A 407 -25.87 11.65 3.97
CA LEU A 407 -26.00 12.03 5.37
C LEU A 407 -27.44 12.30 5.80
N ASP A 408 -28.26 12.89 4.92
CA ASP A 408 -29.66 13.22 5.18
C ASP A 408 -30.57 11.97 5.19
N GLU A 409 -30.20 10.94 4.43
CA GLU A 409 -30.88 9.65 4.44
C GLU A 409 -30.43 8.73 5.59
N ALA A 410 -29.28 9.01 6.20
CA ALA A 410 -28.72 8.24 7.30
C ALA A 410 -29.13 8.82 8.69
N ALA A 411 -29.72 9.99 8.74
CA ALA A 411 -30.22 10.67 9.96
C ALA A 411 -31.59 10.15 10.33
#